data_2d3add17887d3a246daa0d4fe872d3b8
#
_entry.id   2d3add17887d3a246daa0d4fe872d3b8
#
_cell.length_a   1.000
_cell.length_b   1.000
_cell.length_c   1.000
_cell.angle_alpha   90.00
_cell.angle_beta   90.00
_cell.angle_gamma   90.00
#
_symmetry.space_group_name_H-M   'P 1'
#
loop_
_entity.id
_entity.type
_entity.pdbx_description
1 polymer ?
#
loop_
_entity_poly.entity_id
_entity_poly.type
_entity_poly.pdbx_seq_one_letter_code
_entity_poly.pdbx_strand_id
1 'polypeptide(L)'
;SNRRDLFVDQKVTEDKAILSLRLDGLKPILPTSFNDGQKLSNHLNILTFNAPLHSDDSFDLLTIKFRAVCADLITGDLVLLDRGSLSNALRASSSVTFFLAPVKMDSMLLVDGGLVANIPVEISKQNGGDFVVAINTTSNLWSEEYLNTPWIVADQIVSIPMRQNNADQLSKADFIITPDLKNLLSTNFNFVDSLIELGYK
;
A
#
# COMPACT_ATOMS: atom_id res chain seq x y z
N SER A 1 37.14 -8.77 -21.05
CA SER A 1 35.85 -8.70 -20.38
C SER A 1 35.93 -7.73 -19.22
N ASN A 2 35.09 -6.72 -19.25
CA ASN A 2 35.17 -5.55 -18.38
C ASN A 2 34.58 -5.91 -17.02
N ARG A 3 35.33 -5.70 -15.92
CA ARG A 3 34.83 -5.91 -14.52
C ARG A 3 33.55 -5.15 -14.18
N ARG A 4 33.17 -4.14 -14.96
CA ARG A 4 31.92 -3.41 -14.78
C ARG A 4 30.69 -4.24 -15.18
N ASP A 5 30.81 -5.13 -16.15
CA ASP A 5 29.67 -5.94 -16.64
C ASP A 5 29.35 -7.09 -15.68
N LEU A 6 30.35 -7.61 -14.96
CA LEU A 6 30.17 -8.62 -13.92
C LEU A 6 29.36 -8.11 -12.72
N PHE A 7 29.49 -6.81 -12.35
CA PHE A 7 28.73 -6.21 -11.27
C PHE A 7 27.26 -5.99 -11.63
N VAL A 8 26.94 -5.76 -12.89
CA VAL A 8 25.56 -5.59 -13.36
C VAL A 8 24.85 -6.94 -13.41
N ASP A 9 25.51 -7.97 -13.89
CA ASP A 9 24.94 -9.32 -13.94
C ASP A 9 24.74 -9.93 -12.53
N GLN A 10 25.63 -9.66 -11.57
CA GLN A 10 25.43 -10.04 -10.17
C GLN A 10 24.22 -9.31 -9.55
N LYS A 11 24.06 -8.01 -9.80
CA LYS A 11 22.88 -7.27 -9.32
C LYS A 11 21.55 -7.79 -9.89
N VAL A 12 21.55 -8.15 -11.17
CA VAL A 12 20.35 -8.74 -11.82
C VAL A 12 20.05 -10.14 -11.29
N THR A 13 21.06 -10.87 -10.82
CA THR A 13 20.88 -12.21 -10.23
C THR A 13 20.41 -12.12 -8.77
N GLU A 14 20.87 -11.10 -8.00
CA GLU A 14 20.42 -10.86 -6.63
C GLU A 14 18.97 -10.38 -6.57
N ASP A 15 18.48 -9.62 -7.55
CA ASP A 15 17.07 -9.20 -7.65
C ASP A 15 16.10 -10.38 -7.93
N LYS A 16 16.60 -11.58 -8.21
CA LYS A 16 15.80 -12.81 -8.38
C LYS A 16 15.66 -13.65 -7.10
N ALA A 17 16.35 -13.33 -6.04
CA ALA A 17 16.18 -13.99 -4.76
C ALA A 17 14.91 -13.47 -4.07
N ILE A 18 13.83 -14.24 -4.17
CA ILE A 18 12.52 -13.94 -3.57
C ILE A 18 12.58 -13.90 -2.04
N LEU A 19 13.62 -14.46 -1.43
CA LEU A 19 13.80 -14.49 0.02
C LEU A 19 15.29 -14.44 0.36
N SER A 20 15.76 -13.36 0.96
CA SER A 20 17.06 -13.30 1.60
C SER A 20 16.93 -13.62 3.09
N LEU A 21 17.42 -14.79 3.52
CA LEU A 21 17.51 -15.12 4.95
C LEU A 21 18.74 -14.40 5.53
N ARG A 22 18.50 -13.50 6.48
CA ARG A 22 19.58 -12.93 7.30
C ARG A 22 19.83 -13.85 8.48
N LEU A 23 21.10 -14.01 8.85
CA LEU A 23 21.51 -14.75 10.04
C LEU A 23 21.97 -13.75 11.10
N ASP A 24 21.42 -13.86 12.31
CA ASP A 24 21.99 -13.24 13.51
C ASP A 24 22.70 -14.34 14.30
N GLY A 25 23.99 -14.45 14.11
CA GLY A 25 24.75 -15.62 14.55
C GLY A 25 24.30 -16.88 13.80
N LEU A 26 23.79 -17.87 14.53
CA LEU A 26 23.24 -19.13 13.99
C LEU A 26 21.70 -19.14 13.87
N LYS A 27 21.03 -18.03 14.22
CA LYS A 27 19.56 -17.95 14.16
C LYS A 27 19.12 -17.33 12.83
N PRO A 28 18.30 -18.02 12.02
CA PRO A 28 17.72 -17.44 10.84
C PRO A 28 16.69 -16.39 11.25
N ILE A 29 16.82 -15.16 10.70
CA ILE A 29 15.81 -14.12 10.82
C ILE A 29 14.98 -14.15 9.53
N LEU A 30 13.69 -14.43 9.69
CA LEU A 30 12.77 -14.32 8.56
C LEU A 30 12.56 -12.85 8.22
N PRO A 31 12.60 -12.47 6.93
CA PRO A 31 12.31 -11.11 6.53
C PRO A 31 10.86 -10.76 6.86
N THR A 32 10.62 -9.53 7.29
CA THR A 32 9.27 -9.02 7.60
C THR A 32 8.44 -8.75 6.35
N SER A 33 9.07 -8.75 5.17
CA SER A 33 8.43 -8.48 3.88
C SER A 33 9.27 -9.03 2.73
N PHE A 34 8.66 -9.17 1.57
CA PHE A 34 9.36 -9.58 0.32
C PHE A 34 10.25 -8.45 -0.25
N ASN A 35 9.94 -7.19 0.06
CA ASN A 35 10.64 -6.02 -0.45
C ASN A 35 10.75 -4.93 0.62
N ASP A 36 11.92 -4.31 0.75
CA ASP A 36 12.15 -3.20 1.68
C ASP A 36 11.47 -1.88 1.25
N GLY A 37 11.04 -1.80 -0.01
CA GLY A 37 10.36 -0.64 -0.57
C GLY A 37 11.27 0.55 -0.89
N GLN A 38 12.60 0.39 -0.88
CA GLN A 38 13.53 1.50 -1.11
C GLN A 38 13.38 2.13 -2.51
N LYS A 39 13.16 1.30 -3.55
CA LYS A 39 12.93 1.79 -4.91
C LYS A 39 11.65 2.64 -4.99
N LEU A 40 10.59 2.19 -4.32
CA LEU A 40 9.34 2.95 -4.22
C LEU A 40 9.54 4.26 -3.46
N SER A 41 10.22 4.24 -2.31
CA SER A 41 10.54 5.45 -1.54
C SER A 41 11.31 6.48 -2.38
N ASN A 42 12.32 6.04 -3.13
CA ASN A 42 13.09 6.91 -4.00
C ASN A 42 12.21 7.52 -5.10
N HIS A 43 11.32 6.72 -5.71
CA HIS A 43 10.41 7.20 -6.75
C HIS A 43 9.40 8.21 -6.18
N LEU A 44 8.81 7.93 -5.04
CA LEU A 44 7.89 8.86 -4.36
C LEU A 44 8.58 10.16 -3.98
N ASN A 45 9.83 10.12 -3.50
CA ASN A 45 10.61 11.31 -3.22
C ASN A 45 10.80 12.20 -4.46
N ILE A 46 11.09 11.58 -5.62
CA ILE A 46 11.22 12.32 -6.89
C ILE A 46 9.89 12.95 -7.30
N LEU A 47 8.80 12.20 -7.25
CA LEU A 47 7.48 12.68 -7.65
C LEU A 47 6.97 13.81 -6.76
N THR A 48 7.27 13.77 -5.47
CA THR A 48 6.81 14.77 -4.49
C THR A 48 7.80 15.92 -4.28
N PHE A 49 8.96 15.89 -4.92
CA PHE A 49 10.03 16.88 -4.73
C PHE A 49 9.59 18.33 -5.00
N ASN A 50 8.72 18.52 -5.98
CA ASN A 50 8.19 19.84 -6.35
C ASN A 50 6.87 20.18 -5.63
N ALA A 51 6.41 19.37 -4.69
CA ALA A 51 5.23 19.73 -3.90
C ALA A 51 5.54 20.97 -3.05
N PRO A 52 4.61 21.93 -2.95
CA PRO A 52 4.83 23.17 -2.20
C PRO A 52 4.68 22.95 -0.69
N LEU A 53 5.39 21.97 -0.15
CA LEU A 53 5.32 21.56 1.26
C LEU A 53 6.72 21.55 1.88
N HIS A 54 6.83 22.07 3.09
CA HIS A 54 7.97 21.88 3.98
C HIS A 54 7.72 20.72 4.95
N SER A 55 8.74 20.31 5.69
CA SER A 55 8.74 19.07 6.49
C SER A 55 7.61 18.91 7.49
N ASP A 56 7.01 20.01 7.96
CA ASP A 56 5.95 20.00 8.98
C ASP A 56 4.62 20.57 8.47
N ASP A 57 4.55 20.88 7.18
CA ASP A 57 3.37 21.50 6.59
C ASP A 57 2.18 20.54 6.56
N SER A 58 0.98 21.11 6.74
CA SER A 58 -0.27 20.38 6.52
C SER A 58 -0.48 20.09 5.03
N PHE A 59 -0.97 18.90 4.72
CA PHE A 59 -1.36 18.55 3.36
C PHE A 59 -2.61 19.29 2.85
N ASP A 60 -3.20 20.13 3.70
CA ASP A 60 -4.24 21.11 3.29
C ASP A 60 -3.69 22.25 2.44
N LEU A 61 -2.36 22.46 2.45
CA LEU A 61 -1.68 23.42 1.58
C LEU A 61 -1.52 22.94 0.13
N LEU A 62 -1.75 21.65 -0.13
CA LEU A 62 -1.80 21.13 -1.50
C LEU A 62 -3.01 21.70 -2.24
N THR A 63 -2.92 21.81 -3.57
CA THR A 63 -4.02 22.23 -4.43
C THR A 63 -5.30 21.42 -4.19
N ILE A 64 -5.14 20.14 -3.93
CA ILE A 64 -6.19 19.22 -3.48
C ILE A 64 -5.77 18.71 -2.10
N LYS A 65 -6.59 18.92 -1.09
CA LYS A 65 -6.35 18.42 0.26
C LYS A 65 -6.12 16.91 0.24
N PHE A 66 -5.12 16.45 0.97
CA PHE A 66 -4.74 15.04 0.96
C PHE A 66 -4.71 14.46 2.38
N ARG A 67 -5.11 13.22 2.48
CA ARG A 67 -4.99 12.39 3.69
C ARG A 67 -4.50 11.01 3.31
N ALA A 68 -3.52 10.48 4.05
CA ALA A 68 -3.09 9.10 3.91
C ALA A 68 -3.53 8.30 5.13
N VAL A 69 -4.24 7.21 4.90
CA VAL A 69 -4.69 6.31 5.97
C VAL A 69 -3.68 5.19 6.12
N CYS A 70 -3.26 4.94 7.36
CA CYS A 70 -2.33 3.88 7.73
C CYS A 70 -2.87 3.10 8.93
N ALA A 71 -2.32 1.94 9.19
CA ALA A 71 -2.48 1.20 10.43
C ALA A 71 -1.15 1.14 11.18
N ASP A 72 -1.16 1.36 12.49
CA ASP A 72 0.01 1.14 13.33
C ASP A 72 0.05 -0.31 13.82
N LEU A 73 1.07 -1.05 13.43
CA LEU A 73 1.24 -2.46 13.84
C LEU A 73 1.52 -2.64 15.33
N ILE A 74 1.89 -1.57 16.04
CA ILE A 74 2.21 -1.65 17.49
C ILE A 74 0.93 -1.57 18.30
N THR A 75 0.03 -0.65 17.96
CA THR A 75 -1.21 -0.40 18.71
C THR A 75 -2.44 -1.05 18.06
N GLY A 76 -2.40 -1.29 16.75
CA GLY A 76 -3.55 -1.72 15.97
C GLY A 76 -4.47 -0.57 15.55
N ASP A 77 -4.11 0.67 15.89
CA ASP A 77 -4.94 1.83 15.65
C ASP A 77 -4.81 2.34 14.21
N LEU A 78 -5.87 3.04 13.79
CA LEU A 78 -5.85 3.83 12.56
C LEU A 78 -5.03 5.09 12.78
N VAL A 79 -4.12 5.37 11.83
CA VAL A 79 -3.32 6.59 11.80
C VAL A 79 -3.65 7.38 10.54
N LEU A 80 -4.12 8.62 10.72
CA LEU A 80 -4.39 9.55 9.63
C LEU A 80 -3.21 10.51 9.50
N LEU A 81 -2.49 10.42 8.38
CA LEU A 81 -1.37 11.31 8.07
C LEU A 81 -1.90 12.49 7.26
N ASP A 82 -1.86 13.68 7.85
CA ASP A 82 -2.37 14.95 7.31
C ASP A 82 -1.29 16.02 7.14
N ARG A 83 -0.04 15.72 7.51
CA ARG A 83 1.11 16.64 7.50
C ARG A 83 2.44 15.92 7.41
N GLY A 84 3.50 16.69 7.26
CA GLY A 84 4.88 16.20 7.27
C GLY A 84 5.38 15.81 5.88
N SER A 85 6.21 14.78 5.80
CA SER A 85 6.74 14.30 4.52
C SER A 85 5.66 13.59 3.70
N LEU A 86 5.25 14.21 2.58
CA LEU A 86 4.26 13.63 1.67
C LEU A 86 4.72 12.29 1.10
N SER A 87 6.01 12.15 0.75
CA SER A 87 6.57 10.89 0.25
C SER A 87 6.51 9.78 1.29
N ASN A 88 6.78 10.09 2.56
CA ASN A 88 6.69 9.12 3.65
C ASN A 88 5.24 8.72 3.93
N ALA A 89 4.30 9.67 3.89
CA ALA A 89 2.88 9.40 4.04
C ALA A 89 2.35 8.46 2.93
N LEU A 90 2.69 8.75 1.68
CA LEU A 90 2.38 7.90 0.53
C LEU A 90 3.03 6.51 0.66
N ARG A 91 4.30 6.46 1.09
CA ARG A 91 5.03 5.20 1.27
C ARG A 91 4.42 4.36 2.38
N ALA A 92 4.05 4.96 3.51
CA ALA A 92 3.42 4.25 4.63
C ALA A 92 2.05 3.69 4.23
N SER A 93 1.19 4.52 3.63
CA SER A 93 -0.16 4.11 3.19
C SER A 93 -0.15 3.07 2.06
N SER A 94 0.95 2.94 1.31
CA SER A 94 1.12 1.92 0.28
C SER A 94 1.91 0.68 0.74
N SER A 95 2.22 0.56 2.03
CA SER A 95 2.96 -0.56 2.61
C SER A 95 2.07 -1.78 2.81
N VAL A 96 1.65 -2.40 1.70
CA VAL A 96 0.83 -3.61 1.73
C VAL A 96 1.55 -4.70 2.51
N THR A 97 0.88 -5.21 3.53
CA THR A 97 1.41 -6.23 4.44
C THR A 97 1.93 -7.45 3.66
N PHE A 98 3.05 -8.00 4.09
CA PHE A 98 3.85 -9.06 3.46
C PHE A 98 4.64 -8.61 2.21
N PHE A 99 4.12 -7.73 1.37
CA PHE A 99 4.80 -7.31 0.13
C PHE A 99 5.85 -6.23 0.37
N LEU A 100 5.52 -5.21 1.15
CA LEU A 100 6.40 -4.08 1.45
C LEU A 100 6.68 -3.99 2.94
N ALA A 101 7.93 -3.63 3.27
CA ALA A 101 8.32 -3.41 4.65
C ALA A 101 7.51 -2.29 5.29
N PRO A 102 7.10 -2.45 6.58
CA PRO A 102 6.50 -1.37 7.35
C PRO A 102 7.39 -0.13 7.42
N VAL A 103 6.77 1.03 7.53
CA VAL A 103 7.49 2.31 7.65
C VAL A 103 7.52 2.74 9.11
N LYS A 104 8.72 2.91 9.65
CA LYS A 104 8.88 3.47 11.00
C LYS A 104 8.80 4.98 10.94
N MET A 105 7.83 5.56 11.66
CA MET A 105 7.66 7.00 11.84
C MET A 105 7.51 7.27 13.35
N ASP A 106 8.46 7.98 13.92
CA ASP A 106 8.56 8.22 15.37
C ASP A 106 8.49 6.91 16.19
N SER A 107 7.47 6.76 17.03
CA SER A 107 7.21 5.54 17.82
C SER A 107 6.29 4.52 17.12
N MET A 108 5.75 4.86 15.95
CA MET A 108 4.80 4.04 15.19
C MET A 108 5.50 3.15 14.17
N LEU A 109 4.88 2.03 13.86
CA LEU A 109 5.29 1.12 12.78
C LEU A 109 4.13 0.98 11.80
N LEU A 110 4.13 1.82 10.76
CA LEU A 110 3.00 2.03 9.87
C LEU A 110 3.00 1.06 8.68
N VAL A 111 1.81 0.60 8.37
CA VAL A 111 1.48 -0.18 7.16
C VAL A 111 0.25 0.38 6.48
N ASP A 112 -0.11 -0.19 5.33
CA ASP A 112 -1.32 0.13 4.57
C ASP A 112 -2.56 0.21 5.48
N GLY A 113 -3.30 1.29 5.34
CA GLY A 113 -4.53 1.53 6.09
C GLY A 113 -5.67 0.57 5.76
N GLY A 114 -5.54 -0.21 4.68
CA GLY A 114 -6.52 -1.21 4.29
C GLY A 114 -6.87 -2.21 5.39
N LEU A 115 -5.95 -2.47 6.34
CA LEU A 115 -6.21 -3.33 7.49
C LEU A 115 -7.33 -2.80 8.41
N VAL A 116 -7.46 -1.50 8.53
CA VAL A 116 -8.39 -0.84 9.48
C VAL A 116 -9.46 -0.02 8.78
N ALA A 117 -9.17 0.59 7.62
CA ALA A 117 -10.09 1.42 6.84
C ALA A 117 -9.69 1.43 5.36
N ASN A 118 -9.96 0.35 4.64
CA ASN A 118 -9.58 0.19 3.24
C ASN A 118 -10.35 1.16 2.30
N ILE A 119 -11.62 1.41 2.58
CA ILE A 119 -12.43 2.43 1.88
C ILE A 119 -12.88 3.46 2.93
N PRO A 120 -12.11 4.53 3.19
CA PRO A 120 -12.28 5.39 4.36
C PRO A 120 -13.34 6.49 4.15
N VAL A 121 -14.58 6.13 3.82
CA VAL A 121 -15.68 7.07 3.54
C VAL A 121 -15.98 7.95 4.74
N GLU A 122 -16.10 7.36 5.92
CA GLU A 122 -16.41 8.09 7.15
C GLU A 122 -15.29 9.08 7.53
N ILE A 123 -14.04 8.67 7.37
CA ILE A 123 -12.87 9.54 7.57
C ILE A 123 -12.92 10.72 6.59
N SER A 124 -13.29 10.49 5.32
CA SER A 124 -13.42 11.55 4.32
C SER A 124 -14.48 12.57 4.73
N LYS A 125 -15.66 12.11 5.22
CA LYS A 125 -16.73 12.98 5.74
C LYS A 125 -16.28 13.76 6.97
N GLN A 126 -15.60 13.14 7.91
CA GLN A 126 -15.06 13.80 9.11
C GLN A 126 -13.99 14.85 8.80
N ASN A 127 -13.31 14.74 7.65
CA ASN A 127 -12.29 15.68 7.19
C ASN A 127 -12.80 16.70 6.16
N GLY A 128 -14.11 16.93 6.10
CA GLY A 128 -14.74 18.00 5.33
C GLY A 128 -15.20 17.57 3.94
N GLY A 129 -15.38 16.29 3.70
CA GLY A 129 -16.02 15.78 2.48
C GLY A 129 -17.54 15.91 2.55
N ASP A 130 -18.14 16.95 1.96
CA ASP A 130 -19.59 17.12 1.88
C ASP A 130 -20.25 16.13 0.92
N PHE A 131 -19.52 15.67 -0.09
CA PHE A 131 -19.93 14.66 -1.05
C PHE A 131 -18.76 13.69 -1.29
N VAL A 132 -18.92 12.42 -0.94
CA VAL A 132 -17.87 11.41 -0.99
C VAL A 132 -18.13 10.43 -2.11
N VAL A 133 -17.21 10.40 -3.08
CA VAL A 133 -17.16 9.39 -4.14
C VAL A 133 -16.22 8.28 -3.69
N ALA A 134 -16.75 7.08 -3.50
CA ALA A 134 -15.95 5.90 -3.19
C ALA A 134 -15.60 5.11 -4.45
N ILE A 135 -14.32 4.85 -4.67
CA ILE A 135 -13.85 4.00 -5.77
C ILE A 135 -13.54 2.62 -5.19
N ASN A 136 -14.40 1.65 -5.49
CA ASN A 136 -14.24 0.29 -4.98
C ASN A 136 -13.43 -0.57 -5.97
N THR A 137 -12.14 -0.67 -5.71
CA THR A 137 -11.21 -1.53 -6.47
C THR A 137 -10.82 -2.80 -5.72
N THR A 138 -11.61 -3.19 -4.71
CA THR A 138 -11.30 -4.36 -3.88
C THR A 138 -11.45 -5.66 -4.68
N SER A 139 -10.48 -6.55 -4.54
CA SER A 139 -10.53 -7.88 -5.16
C SER A 139 -11.50 -8.81 -4.43
N ASN A 140 -11.91 -9.87 -5.13
CA ASN A 140 -12.63 -10.97 -4.49
C ASN A 140 -11.72 -11.77 -3.56
N LEU A 141 -12.33 -12.53 -2.63
CA LEU A 141 -11.60 -13.52 -1.85
C LEU A 141 -11.04 -14.60 -2.77
N TRP A 142 -9.91 -15.17 -2.36
CA TRP A 142 -9.30 -16.30 -3.07
C TRP A 142 -10.24 -17.50 -3.11
N SER A 143 -10.34 -18.16 -4.22
CA SER A 143 -11.03 -19.45 -4.32
C SER A 143 -10.17 -20.57 -3.72
N GLU A 144 -10.82 -21.68 -3.33
CA GLU A 144 -10.18 -22.81 -2.63
C GLU A 144 -8.91 -23.30 -3.32
N GLU A 145 -8.87 -23.33 -4.64
CA GLU A 145 -7.73 -23.78 -5.44
C GLU A 145 -6.44 -22.98 -5.22
N TYR A 146 -6.54 -21.70 -4.80
CA TYR A 146 -5.41 -20.82 -4.51
C TYR A 146 -4.98 -20.85 -3.03
N LEU A 147 -5.81 -21.39 -2.12
CA LEU A 147 -5.52 -21.45 -0.69
C LEU A 147 -4.52 -22.57 -0.33
N ASN A 148 -3.44 -22.67 -1.07
CA ASN A 148 -2.45 -23.74 -1.00
C ASN A 148 -1.11 -23.32 -0.37
N THR A 149 -0.96 -22.05 0.01
CA THR A 149 0.26 -21.52 0.63
C THR A 149 -0.05 -20.71 1.90
N PRO A 150 0.81 -20.74 2.93
CA PRO A 150 0.55 -20.04 4.20
C PRO A 150 0.27 -18.55 4.05
N TRP A 151 0.96 -17.85 3.14
CA TRP A 151 0.76 -16.42 2.92
C TRP A 151 -0.55 -16.09 2.23
N ILE A 152 -1.04 -16.92 1.29
CA ILE A 152 -2.37 -16.74 0.68
C ILE A 152 -3.47 -16.98 1.72
N VAL A 153 -3.29 -17.98 2.58
CA VAL A 153 -4.21 -18.23 3.70
C VAL A 153 -4.21 -17.05 4.68
N ALA A 154 -3.05 -16.50 5.00
CA ALA A 154 -2.93 -15.32 5.86
C ALA A 154 -3.59 -14.08 5.23
N ASP A 155 -3.36 -13.84 3.93
CA ASP A 155 -4.02 -12.78 3.17
C ASP A 155 -5.55 -12.94 3.18
N GLN A 156 -6.05 -14.16 2.96
CA GLN A 156 -7.49 -14.47 3.05
C GLN A 156 -8.07 -14.13 4.43
N ILE A 157 -7.38 -14.55 5.52
CA ILE A 157 -7.83 -14.29 6.89
C ILE A 157 -7.95 -12.79 7.15
N VAL A 158 -7.00 -11.99 6.68
CA VAL A 158 -7.02 -10.52 6.79
C VAL A 158 -8.12 -9.91 5.91
N SER A 159 -8.31 -10.44 4.72
CA SER A 159 -9.27 -9.89 3.73
C SER A 159 -10.74 -10.09 4.14
N ILE A 160 -11.06 -11.13 4.92
CA ILE A 160 -12.44 -11.41 5.36
C ILE A 160 -13.04 -10.24 6.18
N PRO A 161 -12.45 -9.81 7.32
CA PRO A 161 -12.98 -8.67 8.08
C PRO A 161 -12.91 -7.36 7.30
N MET A 162 -11.89 -7.16 6.46
CA MET A 162 -11.80 -5.97 5.59
C MET A 162 -13.01 -5.84 4.66
N ARG A 163 -13.51 -6.94 4.08
CA ARG A 163 -14.71 -6.92 3.22
C ARG A 163 -15.96 -6.49 3.97
N GLN A 164 -16.13 -6.94 5.21
CA GLN A 164 -17.28 -6.55 6.03
C GLN A 164 -17.23 -5.04 6.32
N ASN A 165 -16.06 -4.53 6.70
CA ASN A 165 -15.86 -3.10 6.92
C ASN A 165 -16.09 -2.28 5.63
N ASN A 166 -15.58 -2.77 4.48
CA ASN A 166 -15.80 -2.11 3.19
C ASN A 166 -17.28 -1.97 2.84
N ALA A 167 -18.09 -3.00 3.09
CA ALA A 167 -19.53 -2.96 2.81
C ALA A 167 -20.23 -1.88 3.67
N ASP A 168 -19.88 -1.78 4.95
CA ASP A 168 -20.38 -0.72 5.84
C ASP A 168 -19.97 0.68 5.35
N GLN A 169 -18.69 0.86 5.01
CA GLN A 169 -18.18 2.15 4.52
C GLN A 169 -18.81 2.55 3.18
N LEU A 170 -18.93 1.61 2.23
CA LEU A 170 -19.59 1.88 0.94
C LEU A 170 -21.04 2.32 1.11
N SER A 171 -21.77 1.76 2.09
CA SER A 171 -23.15 2.17 2.36
C SER A 171 -23.29 3.64 2.78
N LYS A 172 -22.22 4.27 3.26
CA LYS A 172 -22.13 5.66 3.69
C LYS A 172 -21.66 6.62 2.59
N ALA A 173 -21.19 6.10 1.45
CA ALA A 173 -20.76 6.92 0.32
C ALA A 173 -21.94 7.54 -0.40
N ASP A 174 -21.73 8.75 -0.94
CA ASP A 174 -22.76 9.46 -1.72
C ASP A 174 -22.80 8.95 -3.16
N PHE A 175 -21.66 8.49 -3.68
CA PHE A 175 -21.56 7.85 -4.98
C PHE A 175 -20.49 6.75 -4.94
N ILE A 176 -20.74 5.63 -5.64
CA ILE A 176 -19.82 4.49 -5.68
C ILE A 176 -19.46 4.18 -7.13
N ILE A 177 -18.16 4.11 -7.40
CA ILE A 177 -17.62 3.61 -8.67
C ILE A 177 -17.01 2.24 -8.41
N THR A 178 -17.51 1.22 -9.10
CA THR A 178 -16.96 -0.14 -9.03
C THR A 178 -16.56 -0.58 -10.44
N PRO A 179 -15.29 -0.38 -10.84
CA PRO A 179 -14.81 -0.82 -12.15
C PRO A 179 -14.82 -2.36 -12.22
N ASP A 180 -15.16 -2.91 -13.38
CA ASP A 180 -15.10 -4.36 -13.62
C ASP A 180 -13.65 -4.80 -13.84
N LEU A 181 -12.96 -5.05 -12.75
CA LEU A 181 -11.55 -5.48 -12.76
C LEU A 181 -11.38 -6.95 -13.17
N LYS A 182 -12.48 -7.69 -13.39
CA LYS A 182 -12.45 -9.14 -13.69
C LYS A 182 -11.63 -9.92 -12.66
N ASN A 183 -10.67 -10.72 -13.15
CA ASN A 183 -9.77 -11.51 -12.31
C ASN A 183 -8.36 -10.90 -12.23
N LEU A 184 -8.22 -9.57 -12.45
CA LEU A 184 -6.93 -8.91 -12.35
C LEU A 184 -6.51 -8.79 -10.88
N LEU A 185 -5.31 -9.26 -10.59
CA LEU A 185 -4.70 -9.13 -9.28
C LEU A 185 -4.04 -7.75 -9.14
N SER A 186 -4.09 -7.17 -7.95
CA SER A 186 -3.44 -5.89 -7.61
C SER A 186 -1.92 -5.88 -7.84
N THR A 187 -1.30 -7.06 -7.94
CA THR A 187 0.13 -7.25 -8.21
C THR A 187 0.46 -7.44 -9.69
N ASN A 188 -0.54 -7.48 -10.57
CA ASN A 188 -0.31 -7.70 -12.00
C ASN A 188 -0.30 -6.39 -12.77
N PHE A 189 0.88 -5.88 -13.05
CA PHE A 189 1.10 -4.61 -13.77
C PHE A 189 1.19 -4.77 -15.31
N ASN A 190 0.97 -5.98 -15.86
CA ASN A 190 1.05 -6.20 -17.31
C ASN A 190 -0.12 -5.60 -18.10
N PHE A 191 -1.21 -5.24 -17.42
CA PHE A 191 -2.45 -4.74 -18.04
C PHE A 191 -2.77 -3.30 -17.65
N VAL A 192 -1.76 -2.49 -17.31
CA VAL A 192 -1.93 -1.10 -16.84
C VAL A 192 -2.72 -0.26 -17.84
N ASP A 193 -2.38 -0.33 -19.13
CA ASP A 193 -3.06 0.44 -20.18
C ASP A 193 -4.56 0.08 -20.26
N SER A 194 -4.90 -1.21 -20.17
CA SER A 194 -6.29 -1.67 -20.18
C SER A 194 -7.05 -1.22 -18.93
N LEU A 195 -6.38 -1.16 -17.77
CA LEU A 195 -6.97 -0.64 -16.53
C LEU A 195 -7.24 0.87 -16.61
N ILE A 196 -6.32 1.63 -17.20
CA ILE A 196 -6.50 3.06 -17.47
C ILE A 196 -7.70 3.30 -18.36
N GLU A 197 -7.82 2.58 -19.48
CA GLU A 197 -8.97 2.68 -20.40
C GLU A 197 -10.30 2.31 -19.70
N LEU A 198 -10.28 1.33 -18.80
CA LEU A 198 -11.45 0.95 -18.02
C LEU A 198 -11.89 2.07 -17.06
N GLY A 199 -10.95 2.78 -16.49
CA GLY A 199 -11.23 3.90 -15.58
C GLY A 199 -11.78 5.15 -16.28
N TYR A 200 -11.61 5.27 -17.61
CA TYR A 200 -12.17 6.37 -18.40
C TYR A 200 -13.60 6.13 -18.91
N LYS A 201 -14.14 4.93 -18.77
CA LYS A 201 -15.50 4.55 -19.16
C LYS A 201 -16.51 4.76 -18.05
#